data_8c6caf15606456586b7d8f8ed70a0666
#
_entry.id   8c6caf15606456586b7d8f8ed70a0666
#
_cell.length_a   1.000
_cell.length_b   1.000
_cell.length_c   1.000
_cell.angle_alpha   90.00
_cell.angle_beta   90.00
_cell.angle_gamma   90.00
#
_symmetry.space_group_name_H-M   'P 1'
#
loop_
_entity.id
_entity.type
_entity.pdbx_description
1 polymer ?
#
loop_
_entity_poly.entity_id
_entity_poly.type
_entity_poly.pdbx_seq_one_letter_code
_entity_poly.pdbx_strand_id
1 'polypeptide(L)'
;LLKPTYLLRTLLLLCAVAVVSSACERNETQSLSDKLDHMIANRQVYDCQKEQRIAELRHLLSVSGLTPAQEYEINDRLFGEFHKYKLDSAIRYMERNVLLARRLGDRRKGCLSGIRLAELYSSTGMSIEAKRMLDSIDRRSVPRDMLATYYKAYNRFYQQYVAFSGQRHFRELEERYQ
;
A
#
# COMPACT_ATOMS: atom_id res chain seq x y z
N LEU A 1 56.64 -19.96 -14.38
CA LEU A 1 56.83 -19.44 -13.01
C LEU A 1 56.49 -17.94 -13.00
N LEU A 2 55.28 -17.58 -12.56
CA LEU A 2 54.86 -16.17 -12.40
C LEU A 2 55.74 -15.52 -11.35
N LYS A 3 56.34 -14.37 -11.69
CA LYS A 3 57.20 -13.65 -10.75
C LYS A 3 56.37 -13.19 -9.52
N PRO A 4 56.87 -13.36 -8.29
CA PRO A 4 56.15 -13.04 -7.05
C PRO A 4 55.67 -11.59 -6.97
N THR A 5 56.27 -10.70 -7.73
CA THR A 5 55.90 -9.29 -7.84
C THR A 5 54.53 -9.04 -8.50
N TYR A 6 54.09 -9.93 -9.41
CA TYR A 6 52.77 -9.82 -10.06
C TYR A 6 51.63 -10.27 -9.09
N LEU A 7 51.89 -11.34 -8.35
CA LEU A 7 50.93 -11.82 -7.32
C LEU A 7 50.72 -10.78 -6.22
N LEU A 8 51.73 -10.10 -5.77
CA LEU A 8 51.64 -9.07 -4.77
C LEU A 8 50.86 -7.83 -5.28
N ARG A 9 51.09 -7.44 -6.56
CA ARG A 9 50.37 -6.34 -7.21
C ARG A 9 48.86 -6.65 -7.44
N THR A 10 48.54 -7.85 -7.85
CA THR A 10 47.13 -8.26 -8.02
C THR A 10 46.41 -8.37 -6.69
N LEU A 11 47.07 -8.82 -5.63
CA LEU A 11 46.49 -8.88 -4.29
C LEU A 11 46.22 -7.46 -3.75
N LEU A 12 47.16 -6.53 -3.93
CA LEU A 12 46.97 -5.13 -3.54
C LEU A 12 45.83 -4.42 -4.28
N LEU A 13 45.68 -4.71 -5.59
CA LEU A 13 44.58 -4.18 -6.38
C LEU A 13 43.22 -4.74 -5.92
N LEU A 14 43.11 -6.04 -5.62
CA LEU A 14 41.92 -6.66 -5.06
C LEU A 14 41.54 -6.09 -3.70
N CYS A 15 42.53 -5.89 -2.81
CA CYS A 15 42.31 -5.22 -1.52
C CYS A 15 41.82 -3.76 -1.68
N ALA A 16 42.41 -3.01 -2.63
CA ALA A 16 42.00 -1.63 -2.88
C ALA A 16 40.53 -1.57 -3.40
N VAL A 17 40.11 -2.47 -4.30
CA VAL A 17 38.73 -2.56 -4.80
C VAL A 17 37.77 -2.92 -3.67
N ALA A 18 38.12 -3.86 -2.80
CA ALA A 18 37.29 -4.27 -1.67
C ALA A 18 37.07 -3.11 -0.66
N VAL A 19 38.10 -2.31 -0.40
CA VAL A 19 38.00 -1.14 0.50
C VAL A 19 37.12 -0.04 -0.09
N VAL A 20 37.22 0.21 -1.41
CA VAL A 20 36.37 1.22 -2.08
C VAL A 20 34.90 0.79 -2.10
N SER A 21 34.61 -0.49 -2.34
CA SER A 21 33.22 -1.01 -2.32
C SER A 21 32.60 -0.87 -0.93
N SER A 22 33.32 -1.22 0.11
CA SER A 22 32.85 -1.11 1.51
C SER A 22 32.64 0.34 1.95
N ALA A 23 33.43 1.28 1.45
CA ALA A 23 33.27 2.70 1.76
C ALA A 23 32.02 3.32 1.08
N CYS A 24 31.67 2.85 -0.12
CA CYS A 24 30.49 3.32 -0.83
C CYS A 24 29.19 2.88 -0.14
N GLU A 25 29.08 1.60 0.25
CA GLU A 25 27.92 1.10 1.00
C GLU A 25 27.75 1.77 2.37
N ARG A 26 28.85 2.08 3.03
CA ARG A 26 28.84 2.74 4.34
C ARG A 26 28.34 4.18 4.26
N ASN A 27 28.65 4.90 3.18
CA ASN A 27 28.17 6.26 2.96
C ASN A 27 26.66 6.31 2.66
N GLU A 28 26.11 5.36 1.89
CA GLU A 28 24.69 5.29 1.62
C GLU A 28 23.87 4.96 2.87
N THR A 29 24.32 3.98 3.65
CA THR A 29 23.68 3.59 4.92
C THR A 29 23.70 4.73 5.93
N GLN A 30 24.80 5.46 6.07
CA GLN A 30 24.89 6.61 6.94
C GLN A 30 23.95 7.73 6.50
N SER A 31 23.92 8.06 5.21
CA SER A 31 23.00 9.05 4.65
C SER A 31 21.51 8.70 4.84
N LEU A 32 21.16 7.41 4.77
CA LEU A 32 19.79 6.94 5.05
C LEU A 32 19.46 7.02 6.54
N SER A 33 20.40 6.69 7.41
CA SER A 33 20.26 6.83 8.86
C SER A 33 20.02 8.28 9.27
N ASP A 34 20.86 9.20 8.76
CA ASP A 34 20.74 10.63 9.03
C ASP A 34 19.39 11.20 8.56
N LYS A 35 18.89 10.75 7.40
CA LYS A 35 17.55 11.10 6.91
C LYS A 35 16.44 10.57 7.82
N LEU A 36 16.57 9.34 8.30
CA LEU A 36 15.61 8.74 9.21
C LEU A 36 15.57 9.50 10.54
N ASP A 37 16.73 9.78 11.11
CA ASP A 37 16.87 10.53 12.36
C ASP A 37 16.28 11.93 12.23
N HIS A 38 16.52 12.61 11.10
CA HIS A 38 15.88 13.89 10.80
C HIS A 38 14.36 13.78 10.70
N MET A 39 13.83 12.73 10.06
CA MET A 39 12.37 12.51 9.98
C MET A 39 11.77 12.22 11.36
N ILE A 40 12.45 11.45 12.20
CA ILE A 40 12.01 11.14 13.57
C ILE A 40 12.00 12.44 14.42
N ALA A 41 13.05 13.24 14.34
CA ALA A 41 13.17 14.52 15.07
C ALA A 41 12.07 15.51 14.66
N ASN A 42 11.66 15.50 13.39
CA ASN A 42 10.62 16.39 12.84
C ASN A 42 9.21 15.75 12.78
N ARG A 43 9.00 14.61 13.43
CA ARG A 43 7.73 13.87 13.39
C ARG A 43 6.52 14.77 13.71
N GLN A 44 6.60 15.60 14.73
CA GLN A 44 5.49 16.48 15.13
C GLN A 44 5.13 17.47 14.03
N VAL A 45 6.10 17.98 13.29
CA VAL A 45 5.87 18.88 12.16
C VAL A 45 5.11 18.17 11.04
N TYR A 46 5.52 16.94 10.69
CA TYR A 46 4.86 16.14 9.67
C TYR A 46 3.44 15.73 10.09
N ASP A 47 3.25 15.36 11.36
CA ASP A 47 1.93 15.03 11.90
C ASP A 47 1.00 16.26 11.87
N CYS A 48 1.48 17.43 12.28
CA CYS A 48 0.72 18.68 12.22
C CYS A 48 0.32 19.05 10.77
N GLN A 49 1.25 18.98 9.82
CA GLN A 49 0.98 19.24 8.41
C GLN A 49 -0.05 18.26 7.84
N LYS A 50 0.00 17.01 8.24
CA LYS A 50 -0.95 15.98 7.83
C LYS A 50 -2.35 16.26 8.36
N GLU A 51 -2.48 16.54 9.66
CA GLU A 51 -3.77 16.87 10.26
C GLU A 51 -4.36 18.15 9.67
N GLN A 52 -3.54 19.13 9.33
CA GLN A 52 -3.99 20.33 8.63
C GLN A 52 -4.58 19.98 7.24
N ARG A 53 -3.87 19.17 6.42
CA ARG A 53 -4.40 18.73 5.11
C ARG A 53 -5.73 17.97 5.25
N ILE A 54 -5.83 17.10 6.28
CA ILE A 54 -7.06 16.38 6.57
C ILE A 54 -8.20 17.33 6.96
N ALA A 55 -7.92 18.33 7.80
CA ALA A 55 -8.90 19.34 8.22
C ALA A 55 -9.40 20.16 7.01
N GLU A 56 -8.50 20.59 6.14
CA GLU A 56 -8.85 21.31 4.91
C GLU A 56 -9.74 20.46 3.98
N LEU A 57 -9.38 19.19 3.76
CA LEU A 57 -10.18 18.28 2.94
C LEU A 57 -11.57 18.01 3.54
N ARG A 58 -11.68 17.86 4.87
CA ARG A 58 -12.95 17.70 5.55
C ARG A 58 -13.79 18.96 5.48
N HIS A 59 -13.16 20.13 5.60
CA HIS A 59 -13.86 21.40 5.42
C HIS A 59 -14.44 21.49 3.99
N LEU A 60 -13.68 21.13 2.96
CA LEU A 60 -14.20 21.08 1.60
C LEU A 60 -15.41 20.15 1.46
N LEU A 61 -15.44 19.00 2.15
CA LEU A 61 -16.61 18.11 2.14
C LEU A 61 -17.84 18.72 2.83
N SER A 62 -17.67 19.66 3.74
CA SER A 62 -18.78 20.32 4.44
C SER A 62 -19.41 21.45 3.63
N VAL A 63 -18.80 21.86 2.52
CA VAL A 63 -19.33 22.92 1.65
C VAL A 63 -20.58 22.41 0.94
N SER A 64 -21.66 23.20 0.97
CA SER A 64 -22.91 22.87 0.25
C SER A 64 -22.72 22.99 -1.28
N GLY A 65 -23.41 22.12 -2.02
CA GLY A 65 -23.44 22.19 -3.49
C GLY A 65 -22.31 21.43 -4.20
N LEU A 66 -21.57 20.58 -3.50
CA LEU A 66 -20.59 19.68 -4.15
C LEU A 66 -21.27 18.75 -5.15
N THR A 67 -20.72 18.67 -6.35
CA THR A 67 -21.12 17.63 -7.29
C THR A 67 -20.59 16.26 -6.85
N PRO A 68 -21.25 15.14 -7.24
CA PRO A 68 -20.74 13.80 -6.94
C PRO A 68 -19.31 13.55 -7.40
N ALA A 69 -18.87 14.19 -8.47
CA ALA A 69 -17.50 14.10 -8.97
C ALA A 69 -16.51 14.81 -8.04
N GLN A 70 -16.84 16.00 -7.56
CA GLN A 70 -16.00 16.74 -6.59
C GLN A 70 -15.91 16.00 -5.26
N GLU A 71 -17.04 15.48 -4.75
CA GLU A 71 -17.07 14.68 -3.53
C GLU A 71 -16.17 13.44 -3.67
N TYR A 72 -16.23 12.75 -4.82
CA TYR A 72 -15.38 11.59 -5.10
C TYR A 72 -13.89 11.95 -5.00
N GLU A 73 -13.45 13.02 -5.64
CA GLU A 73 -12.04 13.44 -5.64
C GLU A 73 -11.55 13.83 -4.23
N ILE A 74 -12.38 14.50 -3.43
CA ILE A 74 -12.03 14.85 -2.05
C ILE A 74 -11.90 13.59 -1.19
N ASN A 75 -12.84 12.65 -1.32
CA ASN A 75 -12.78 11.36 -0.62
C ASN A 75 -11.55 10.54 -1.03
N ASP A 76 -11.15 10.57 -2.30
CA ASP A 76 -9.95 9.87 -2.79
C ASP A 76 -8.68 10.45 -2.16
N ARG A 77 -8.61 11.77 -2.02
CA ARG A 77 -7.51 12.45 -1.32
C ARG A 77 -7.49 12.11 0.17
N LEU A 78 -8.66 12.10 0.85
CA LEU A 78 -8.77 11.69 2.26
C LEU A 78 -8.39 10.21 2.45
N PHE A 79 -8.77 9.33 1.53
CA PHE A 79 -8.27 7.96 1.52
C PHE A 79 -6.74 7.94 1.47
N GLY A 80 -6.12 8.73 0.60
CA GLY A 80 -4.67 8.86 0.51
C GLY A 80 -3.99 9.22 1.83
N GLU A 81 -4.61 10.12 2.62
CA GLU A 81 -4.10 10.51 3.93
C GLU A 81 -4.27 9.40 4.99
N PHE A 82 -5.34 8.58 4.93
CA PHE A 82 -5.70 7.64 5.98
C PHE A 82 -5.25 6.19 5.77
N HIS A 83 -5.10 5.72 4.53
CA HIS A 83 -4.98 4.30 4.20
C HIS A 83 -3.76 3.57 4.83
N LYS A 84 -2.77 4.31 5.31
CA LYS A 84 -1.56 3.74 5.93
C LYS A 84 -1.60 3.65 7.46
N TYR A 85 -2.55 4.37 8.13
CA TYR A 85 -2.53 4.44 9.58
C TYR A 85 -3.90 4.45 10.26
N LYS A 86 -4.98 4.81 9.55
CA LYS A 86 -6.34 4.88 10.13
C LYS A 86 -7.34 4.20 9.18
N LEU A 87 -7.27 2.87 9.16
CA LEU A 87 -7.98 2.04 8.18
C LEU A 87 -9.49 2.24 8.22
N ASP A 88 -10.11 2.40 9.39
CA ASP A 88 -11.55 2.65 9.50
C ASP A 88 -11.99 3.93 8.78
N SER A 89 -11.16 4.98 8.85
CA SER A 89 -11.43 6.21 8.11
C SER A 89 -11.27 6.01 6.61
N ALA A 90 -10.21 5.29 6.21
CA ALA A 90 -9.97 4.97 4.80
C ALA A 90 -11.12 4.13 4.20
N ILE A 91 -11.63 3.13 4.94
CA ILE A 91 -12.77 2.31 4.54
C ILE A 91 -13.98 3.19 4.28
N ARG A 92 -14.38 4.05 5.22
CA ARG A 92 -15.56 4.93 5.06
C ARG A 92 -15.48 5.81 3.81
N TYR A 93 -14.33 6.39 3.51
CA TYR A 93 -14.16 7.21 2.30
C TYR A 93 -14.24 6.37 1.02
N MET A 94 -13.70 5.14 1.03
CA MET A 94 -13.79 4.26 -0.13
C MET A 94 -15.20 3.68 -0.32
N GLU A 95 -15.92 3.32 0.74
CA GLU A 95 -17.34 2.93 0.65
C GLU A 95 -18.16 4.04 -0.01
N ARG A 96 -17.96 5.29 0.41
CA ARG A 96 -18.62 6.44 -0.18
C ARG A 96 -18.25 6.60 -1.66
N ASN A 97 -16.98 6.41 -2.01
CA ASN A 97 -16.51 6.50 -3.39
C ASN A 97 -17.07 5.40 -4.29
N VAL A 98 -17.28 4.20 -3.80
CA VAL A 98 -17.99 3.12 -4.55
C VAL A 98 -19.41 3.57 -4.92
N LEU A 99 -20.13 4.20 -3.98
CA LEU A 99 -21.49 4.70 -4.24
C LEU A 99 -21.49 5.88 -5.21
N LEU A 100 -20.54 6.80 -5.07
CA LEU A 100 -20.42 7.96 -5.97
C LEU A 100 -20.07 7.54 -7.40
N ALA A 101 -19.14 6.60 -7.55
CA ALA A 101 -18.78 6.07 -8.86
C ALA A 101 -19.99 5.43 -9.59
N ARG A 102 -20.85 4.71 -8.85
CA ARG A 102 -22.12 4.17 -9.39
C ARG A 102 -23.06 5.28 -9.85
N ARG A 103 -23.22 6.35 -9.03
CA ARG A 103 -24.05 7.51 -9.40
C ARG A 103 -23.52 8.24 -10.64
N LEU A 104 -22.20 8.31 -10.79
CA LEU A 104 -21.54 8.92 -11.94
C LEU A 104 -21.59 8.04 -13.20
N GLY A 105 -21.92 6.76 -13.08
CA GLY A 105 -21.81 5.80 -14.19
C GLY A 105 -20.35 5.57 -14.64
N ASP A 106 -19.38 5.98 -13.81
CA ASP A 106 -17.95 5.89 -14.12
C ASP A 106 -17.40 4.51 -13.74
N ARG A 107 -17.29 3.65 -14.74
CA ARG A 107 -16.77 2.29 -14.58
C ARG A 107 -15.36 2.25 -14.04
N ARG A 108 -14.48 3.19 -14.48
CA ARG A 108 -13.09 3.22 -14.04
C ARG A 108 -12.99 3.58 -12.57
N LYS A 109 -13.71 4.62 -12.15
CA LYS A 109 -13.79 5.02 -10.73
C LYS A 109 -14.41 3.89 -9.88
N GLY A 110 -15.45 3.22 -10.39
CA GLY A 110 -16.07 2.08 -9.71
C GLY A 110 -15.13 0.90 -9.50
N CYS A 111 -14.39 0.50 -10.53
CA CYS A 111 -13.38 -0.55 -10.42
C CYS A 111 -12.26 -0.15 -9.44
N LEU A 112 -11.73 1.07 -9.53
CA LEU A 112 -10.64 1.53 -8.68
C LEU A 112 -11.05 1.55 -7.21
N SER A 113 -12.19 2.16 -6.90
CA SER A 113 -12.71 2.23 -5.52
C SER A 113 -13.03 0.86 -4.97
N GLY A 114 -13.64 -0.02 -5.76
CA GLY A 114 -13.96 -1.39 -5.35
C GLY A 114 -12.71 -2.22 -5.05
N ILE A 115 -11.67 -2.13 -5.89
CA ILE A 115 -10.39 -2.82 -5.67
C ILE A 115 -9.73 -2.31 -4.38
N ARG A 116 -9.62 -1.00 -4.20
CA ARG A 116 -9.02 -0.39 -2.99
C ARG A 116 -9.79 -0.74 -1.73
N LEU A 117 -11.11 -0.74 -1.78
CA LEU A 117 -11.96 -1.13 -0.66
C LEU A 117 -11.77 -2.60 -0.29
N ALA A 118 -11.71 -3.49 -1.28
CA ALA A 118 -11.44 -4.91 -1.05
C ALA A 118 -10.05 -5.15 -0.43
N GLU A 119 -9.03 -4.39 -0.85
CA GLU A 119 -7.70 -4.45 -0.24
C GLU A 119 -7.71 -4.00 1.23
N LEU A 120 -8.47 -2.93 1.56
CA LEU A 120 -8.66 -2.49 2.95
C LEU A 120 -9.36 -3.55 3.80
N TYR A 121 -10.49 -4.10 3.31
CA TYR A 121 -11.20 -5.17 3.99
C TYR A 121 -10.31 -6.40 4.21
N SER A 122 -9.52 -6.79 3.20
CA SER A 122 -8.56 -7.89 3.34
C SER A 122 -7.54 -7.62 4.44
N SER A 123 -6.97 -6.40 4.48
CA SER A 123 -5.93 -6.04 5.46
C SER A 123 -6.45 -5.91 6.89
N THR A 124 -7.76 -5.74 7.07
CA THR A 124 -8.42 -5.67 8.38
C THR A 124 -9.07 -6.99 8.82
N GLY A 125 -8.89 -8.07 8.04
CA GLY A 125 -9.47 -9.38 8.36
C GLY A 125 -10.96 -9.52 8.01
N MET A 126 -11.57 -8.51 7.36
CA MET A 126 -12.96 -8.53 6.89
C MET A 126 -13.07 -9.34 5.58
N SER A 127 -12.77 -10.62 5.67
CA SER A 127 -12.60 -11.49 4.49
C SER A 127 -13.88 -11.68 3.68
N ILE A 128 -15.03 -11.71 4.33
CA ILE A 128 -16.33 -11.86 3.66
C ILE A 128 -16.63 -10.62 2.83
N GLU A 129 -16.45 -9.44 3.41
CA GLU A 129 -16.66 -8.15 2.76
C GLU A 129 -15.68 -7.95 1.60
N ALA A 130 -14.41 -8.30 1.80
CA ALA A 130 -13.39 -8.27 0.76
C ALA A 130 -13.77 -9.14 -0.45
N LYS A 131 -14.17 -10.39 -0.19
CA LYS A 131 -14.59 -11.32 -1.25
C LYS A 131 -15.82 -10.81 -1.99
N ARG A 132 -16.86 -10.37 -1.26
CA ARG A 132 -18.06 -9.79 -1.85
C ARG A 132 -17.76 -8.58 -2.72
N MET A 133 -16.86 -7.71 -2.28
CA MET A 133 -16.48 -6.53 -3.04
C MET A 133 -15.76 -6.92 -4.34
N LEU A 134 -14.78 -7.84 -4.28
CA LEU A 134 -14.08 -8.32 -5.47
C LEU A 134 -15.04 -9.00 -6.46
N ASP A 135 -15.94 -9.85 -5.97
CA ASP A 135 -16.92 -10.55 -6.83
C ASP A 135 -17.97 -9.62 -7.45
N SER A 136 -18.22 -8.47 -6.81
CA SER A 136 -19.13 -7.45 -7.35
C SER A 136 -18.57 -6.69 -8.56
N ILE A 137 -17.26 -6.79 -8.80
CA ILE A 137 -16.59 -6.16 -9.95
C ILE A 137 -16.68 -7.12 -11.14
N ASP A 138 -17.55 -6.82 -12.11
CA ASP A 138 -17.58 -7.58 -13.36
C ASP A 138 -16.25 -7.46 -14.11
N ARG A 139 -15.53 -8.59 -14.23
CA ARG A 139 -14.24 -8.67 -14.92
C ARG A 139 -14.29 -8.06 -16.33
N ARG A 140 -15.41 -8.20 -17.03
CA ARG A 140 -15.58 -7.70 -18.41
C ARG A 140 -15.64 -6.18 -18.44
N SER A 141 -16.02 -5.55 -17.32
CA SER A 141 -16.08 -4.10 -17.17
C SER A 141 -14.76 -3.48 -16.70
N VAL A 142 -13.80 -4.30 -16.25
CA VAL A 142 -12.49 -3.81 -15.80
C VAL A 142 -11.67 -3.28 -16.98
N PRO A 143 -11.21 -2.02 -16.94
CA PRO A 143 -10.33 -1.47 -17.96
C PRO A 143 -9.06 -2.31 -18.14
N ARG A 144 -8.58 -2.46 -19.39
CA ARG A 144 -7.43 -3.33 -19.70
C ARG A 144 -6.18 -3.00 -18.89
N ASP A 145 -5.91 -1.72 -18.71
CA ASP A 145 -4.78 -1.22 -17.92
C ASP A 145 -4.91 -1.48 -16.40
N MET A 146 -6.12 -1.79 -15.93
CA MET A 146 -6.39 -2.12 -14.52
C MET A 146 -6.48 -3.62 -14.24
N LEU A 147 -6.44 -4.49 -15.26
CA LEU A 147 -6.57 -5.94 -15.06
C LEU A 147 -5.48 -6.51 -14.14
N ALA A 148 -4.24 -6.03 -14.29
CA ALA A 148 -3.14 -6.46 -13.41
C ALA A 148 -3.42 -6.10 -11.95
N THR A 149 -3.94 -4.88 -11.69
CA THR A 149 -4.30 -4.43 -10.34
C THR A 149 -5.46 -5.25 -9.77
N TYR A 150 -6.48 -5.54 -10.59
CA TYR A 150 -7.60 -6.39 -10.21
C TYR A 150 -7.16 -7.80 -9.79
N TYR A 151 -6.32 -8.47 -10.58
CA TYR A 151 -5.81 -9.79 -10.22
C TYR A 151 -4.85 -9.76 -9.03
N LYS A 152 -4.05 -8.70 -8.87
CA LYS A 152 -3.23 -8.52 -7.67
C LYS A 152 -4.07 -8.42 -6.40
N ALA A 153 -5.22 -7.74 -6.47
CA ALA A 153 -6.14 -7.64 -5.33
C ALA A 153 -6.69 -9.02 -4.92
N TYR A 154 -7.11 -9.87 -5.89
CA TYR A 154 -7.50 -11.26 -5.61
C TYR A 154 -6.36 -12.08 -5.01
N ASN A 155 -5.15 -11.99 -5.58
CA ASN A 155 -4.00 -12.72 -5.06
C ASN A 155 -3.70 -12.30 -3.61
N ARG A 156 -3.69 -10.99 -3.32
CA ARG A 156 -3.50 -10.48 -1.96
C ARG A 156 -4.61 -10.93 -1.02
N PHE A 157 -5.87 -10.92 -1.47
CA PHE A 157 -6.98 -11.45 -0.68
C PHE A 157 -6.75 -12.90 -0.30
N TYR A 158 -6.42 -13.79 -1.23
CA TYR A 158 -6.19 -15.20 -0.92
C TYR A 158 -4.98 -15.42 -0.02
N GLN A 159 -3.89 -14.69 -0.23
CA GLN A 159 -2.72 -14.75 0.66
C GLN A 159 -3.08 -14.38 2.10
N GLN A 160 -3.83 -13.29 2.29
CA GLN A 160 -4.26 -12.85 3.62
C GLN A 160 -5.30 -13.80 4.21
N TYR A 161 -6.26 -14.27 3.42
CA TYR A 161 -7.27 -15.22 3.85
C TYR A 161 -6.63 -16.50 4.39
N VAL A 162 -5.65 -17.07 3.68
CA VAL A 162 -4.89 -18.24 4.14
C VAL A 162 -4.10 -17.93 5.41
N ALA A 163 -3.46 -16.78 5.50
CA ALA A 163 -2.70 -16.38 6.68
C ALA A 163 -3.59 -16.24 7.93
N PHE A 164 -4.80 -15.69 7.78
CA PHE A 164 -5.75 -15.53 8.90
C PHE A 164 -6.50 -16.83 9.24
N SER A 165 -6.87 -17.64 8.25
CA SER A 165 -7.62 -18.88 8.45
C SER A 165 -6.73 -20.06 8.84
N GLY A 166 -5.49 -20.09 8.38
CA GLY A 166 -4.57 -21.21 8.60
C GLY A 166 -4.07 -21.35 10.04
N GLN A 167 -4.28 -20.39 10.91
CA GLN A 167 -3.77 -20.45 12.28
C GLN A 167 -4.74 -21.08 13.31
N ARG A 168 -6.02 -21.19 13.03
CA ARG A 168 -6.99 -21.75 14.00
C ARG A 168 -7.88 -22.88 13.47
N HIS A 169 -8.50 -22.68 12.33
CA HIS A 169 -9.59 -23.56 11.88
C HIS A 169 -9.12 -24.80 11.09
N PHE A 170 -8.00 -24.69 10.37
CA PHE A 170 -7.45 -25.83 9.62
C PHE A 170 -6.83 -26.88 10.55
N ARG A 171 -6.18 -26.49 11.64
CA ARG A 171 -5.66 -27.45 12.63
C ARG A 171 -6.77 -28.24 13.32
N GLU A 172 -7.85 -27.55 13.72
CA GLU A 172 -9.02 -28.22 14.34
C GLU A 172 -9.76 -29.17 13.37
N LEU A 173 -9.73 -28.83 12.05
CA LEU A 173 -10.29 -29.69 11.02
C LEU A 173 -9.35 -30.88 10.69
N GLU A 174 -8.05 -30.67 10.59
CA GLU A 174 -7.08 -31.77 10.42
C GLU A 174 -7.13 -32.75 11.57
N GLU A 175 -7.17 -32.31 12.83
CA GLU A 175 -7.30 -33.15 14.01
C GLU A 175 -8.63 -33.90 14.09
N ARG A 176 -9.68 -33.40 13.42
CA ARG A 176 -11.01 -34.01 13.39
C ARG A 176 -11.17 -35.07 12.28
N TYR A 177 -10.32 -35.03 11.26
CA TYR A 177 -10.38 -35.92 10.09
C TYR A 177 -9.17 -36.87 9.98
N GLN A 178 -8.22 -36.85 10.93
CA GLN A 178 -7.21 -37.89 11.16
C GLN A 178 -7.72 -38.93 12.14
#